data_49465c22f85750654f15c76d4789833d
#
_entry.id   49465c22f85750654f15c76d4789833d
#
_cell.length_a   1.000
_cell.length_b   1.000
_cell.length_c   1.000
_cell.angle_alpha   90.00
_cell.angle_beta   90.00
_cell.angle_gamma   90.00
#
_symmetry.space_group_name_H-M   'P 1'
#
loop_
_entity.id
_entity.type
_entity.pdbx_description
1 polymer ?
#
loop_
_entity_poly.entity_id
_entity_poly.type
_entity_poly.pdbx_seq_one_letter_code
_entity_poly.pdbx_strand_id
1 'polypeptide(L)'
;MRVQIDLLGQFRVTLDGREISANEWRREKSAALIKLLALSPGHRIHREKAIDLFWPDSLLDTASTNLRKALHFARRALGEHDLLTLKNDIILLAPGHELQIDVEMFDTAATEALRHGNPVRCAQVAGYYRGELLPDDIYVEWVDERREQLRQLYARLLRAAHLWDKLLALDPTDEEAQCALMQAALDAGNRGEVIRQFQRLCERLRTDLGVGPAAASSAIYERAL
;
A
#
# COMPACT_ATOMS: atom_id res chain seq x y z
N MET A 1 21.39 2.83 16.02
CA MET A 1 20.43 3.82 15.48
C MET A 1 19.20 3.06 15.01
N ARG A 2 18.02 3.63 15.24
CA ARG A 2 16.74 3.12 14.77
C ARG A 2 16.26 3.94 13.59
N VAL A 3 16.00 3.26 12.47
CA VAL A 3 15.47 3.85 11.23
C VAL A 3 14.04 3.38 11.05
N GLN A 4 13.11 4.30 10.95
CA GLN A 4 11.71 3.99 10.65
C GLN A 4 11.35 4.63 9.31
N ILE A 5 10.68 3.84 8.44
CA ILE A 5 10.22 4.30 7.13
C ILE A 5 8.75 3.98 7.00
N ASP A 6 7.94 5.02 6.86
CA ASP A 6 6.52 4.92 6.57
C ASP A 6 6.31 5.15 5.05
N LEU A 7 5.59 4.24 4.42
CA LEU A 7 5.29 4.25 2.98
C LEU A 7 3.77 4.16 2.73
N LEU A 8 2.99 3.74 3.74
CA LEU A 8 1.53 3.64 3.65
C LEU A 8 0.88 4.99 3.99
N GLY A 9 0.21 5.58 3.00
CA GLY A 9 -0.46 6.88 3.11
C GLY A 9 0.45 8.08 2.93
N GLN A 10 1.76 7.94 3.18
CA GLN A 10 2.75 9.01 2.97
C GLN A 10 4.16 8.45 3.00
N PHE A 11 5.11 9.14 2.37
CA PHE A 11 6.52 8.85 2.54
C PHE A 11 7.10 9.64 3.71
N ARG A 12 7.62 8.93 4.71
CA ARG A 12 8.28 9.53 5.87
C ARG A 12 9.48 8.68 6.30
N VAL A 13 10.56 9.32 6.68
CA VAL A 13 11.73 8.65 7.29
C VAL A 13 12.02 9.32 8.63
N THR A 14 12.17 8.50 9.66
CA THR A 14 12.47 8.93 11.03
C THR A 14 13.74 8.24 11.53
N LEU A 15 14.68 9.00 12.06
CA LEU A 15 15.95 8.52 12.62
C LEU A 15 16.00 8.85 14.11
N ASP A 16 16.03 7.82 14.96
CA ASP A 16 16.02 7.96 16.43
C ASP A 16 14.97 8.96 16.95
N GLY A 17 13.77 8.97 16.28
CA GLY A 17 12.66 9.87 16.63
C GLY A 17 12.67 11.23 15.92
N ARG A 18 13.72 11.59 15.16
CA ARG A 18 13.77 12.81 14.34
C ARG A 18 13.27 12.50 12.93
N GLU A 19 12.22 13.18 12.50
CA GLU A 19 11.73 13.11 11.13
C GLU A 19 12.65 13.88 10.17
N ILE A 20 12.94 13.28 9.01
CA ILE A 20 13.63 13.95 7.91
C ILE A 20 12.62 14.76 7.12
N SER A 21 12.79 16.07 7.08
CA SER A 21 11.86 16.94 6.37
C SER A 21 11.95 16.76 4.85
N ALA A 22 10.86 17.05 4.14
CA ALA A 22 10.79 16.95 2.68
C ALA A 22 11.90 17.78 1.98
N ASN A 23 12.28 18.93 2.56
CA ASN A 23 13.31 19.81 2.02
C ASN A 23 14.73 19.22 2.12
N GLU A 24 14.97 18.26 3.02
CA GLU A 24 16.29 17.62 3.18
C GLU A 24 16.60 16.68 2.02
N TRP A 25 15.57 16.12 1.34
CA TRP A 25 15.75 15.24 0.20
C TRP A 25 16.30 15.92 -1.06
N ARG A 26 16.24 17.23 -1.15
CA ARG A 26 16.78 18.12 -2.21
C ARG A 26 16.54 17.68 -3.66
N ARG A 27 16.47 16.39 -3.93
CA ARG A 27 16.23 15.79 -5.25
C ARG A 27 15.25 14.63 -5.12
N GLU A 28 14.28 14.59 -6.01
CA GLU A 28 13.28 13.53 -6.10
C GLU A 28 13.90 12.13 -6.11
N LYS A 29 14.91 11.90 -6.94
CA LYS A 29 15.57 10.59 -7.06
C LYS A 29 16.34 10.15 -5.80
N SER A 30 16.66 11.06 -4.86
CA SER A 30 17.26 10.67 -3.58
C SER A 30 16.23 10.04 -2.63
N ALA A 31 15.02 10.59 -2.56
CA ALA A 31 13.90 9.99 -1.85
C ALA A 31 13.44 8.68 -2.52
N ALA A 32 13.31 8.70 -3.87
CA ALA A 32 12.93 7.52 -4.65
C ALA A 32 13.87 6.32 -4.41
N LEU A 33 15.18 6.57 -4.24
CA LEU A 33 16.15 5.51 -3.94
C LEU A 33 15.89 4.86 -2.57
N ILE A 34 15.51 5.64 -1.56
CA ILE A 34 15.15 5.10 -0.24
C ILE A 34 13.85 4.31 -0.32
N LYS A 35 12.83 4.81 -1.02
CA LYS A 35 11.57 4.11 -1.27
C LYS A 35 11.81 2.76 -1.95
N LEU A 36 12.63 2.74 -3.02
CA LEU A 36 12.98 1.54 -3.76
C LEU A 36 13.70 0.51 -2.87
N LEU A 37 14.68 0.95 -2.07
CA LEU A 37 15.41 0.08 -1.16
C LEU A 37 14.53 -0.47 -0.04
N ALA A 38 13.64 0.36 0.52
CA ALA A 38 12.70 -0.06 1.55
C ALA A 38 11.74 -1.16 1.05
N LEU A 39 11.36 -1.13 -0.23
CA LEU A 39 10.50 -2.14 -0.86
C LEU A 39 11.28 -3.31 -1.49
N SER A 40 12.61 -3.23 -1.56
CA SER A 40 13.44 -4.28 -2.15
C SER A 40 13.73 -5.40 -1.14
N PRO A 41 13.74 -6.69 -1.56
CA PRO A 41 14.07 -7.79 -0.68
C PRO A 41 15.42 -7.62 0.02
N GLY A 42 15.42 -7.71 1.35
CA GLY A 42 16.60 -7.50 2.18
C GLY A 42 17.19 -6.10 2.09
N HIS A 43 16.37 -5.11 1.70
CA HIS A 43 16.70 -3.68 1.61
C HIS A 43 17.97 -3.40 0.80
N ARG A 44 18.12 -4.15 -0.29
CA ARG A 44 19.29 -4.07 -1.18
C ARG A 44 18.92 -4.20 -2.64
N ILE A 45 19.68 -3.53 -3.49
CA ILE A 45 19.50 -3.58 -4.94
C ILE A 45 20.85 -3.49 -5.65
N HIS A 46 21.00 -4.18 -6.78
CA HIS A 46 22.16 -3.99 -7.64
C HIS A 46 22.10 -2.62 -8.32
N ARG A 47 23.24 -1.93 -8.42
CA ARG A 47 23.31 -0.56 -8.96
C ARG A 47 22.73 -0.45 -10.38
N GLU A 48 22.97 -1.46 -11.23
CA GLU A 48 22.47 -1.48 -12.60
C GLU A 48 20.94 -1.54 -12.61
N LYS A 49 20.32 -2.39 -11.78
CA LYS A 49 18.88 -2.46 -11.65
C LYS A 49 18.27 -1.13 -11.18
N ALA A 50 18.93 -0.41 -10.28
CA ALA A 50 18.51 0.92 -9.87
C ALA A 50 18.65 1.94 -11.02
N ILE A 51 19.69 1.83 -11.83
CA ILE A 51 19.91 2.65 -13.03
C ILE A 51 18.79 2.41 -14.03
N ASP A 52 18.50 1.17 -14.38
CA ASP A 52 17.48 0.78 -15.35
C ASP A 52 16.09 1.28 -14.92
N LEU A 53 15.75 1.20 -13.63
CA LEU A 53 14.48 1.67 -13.11
C LEU A 53 14.33 3.21 -13.12
N PHE A 54 15.43 3.93 -12.87
CA PHE A 54 15.33 5.39 -12.71
C PHE A 54 15.69 6.18 -13.96
N TRP A 55 16.45 5.60 -14.87
CA TRP A 55 16.95 6.27 -16.08
C TRP A 55 17.03 5.30 -17.27
N PRO A 56 15.91 4.64 -17.65
CA PRO A 56 15.90 3.60 -18.70
C PRO A 56 16.42 4.12 -20.06
N ASP A 57 16.15 5.37 -20.37
CA ASP A 57 16.51 5.98 -21.67
C ASP A 57 17.86 6.72 -21.64
N SER A 58 18.62 6.64 -20.55
CA SER A 58 19.87 7.38 -20.40
C SER A 58 21.08 6.54 -20.80
N LEU A 59 22.10 7.19 -21.40
CA LEU A 59 23.40 6.55 -21.59
C LEU A 59 23.97 6.11 -20.22
N LEU A 60 24.62 4.94 -20.19
CA LEU A 60 25.11 4.32 -18.96
C LEU A 60 26.00 5.23 -18.11
N ASP A 61 26.89 6.00 -18.74
CA ASP A 61 27.78 6.93 -18.02
C ASP A 61 27.02 8.07 -17.36
N THR A 62 26.01 8.60 -18.07
CA THR A 62 25.12 9.63 -17.55
C THR A 62 24.27 9.11 -16.40
N ALA A 63 23.66 7.94 -16.56
CA ALA A 63 22.85 7.27 -15.55
C ALA A 63 23.69 6.91 -14.32
N SER A 64 24.92 6.40 -14.49
CA SER A 64 25.85 6.15 -13.40
C SER A 64 26.22 7.41 -12.62
N THR A 65 26.40 8.52 -13.32
CA THR A 65 26.66 9.83 -12.69
C THR A 65 25.42 10.31 -11.92
N ASN A 66 24.22 10.13 -12.45
CA ASN A 66 22.97 10.48 -11.79
C ASN A 66 22.74 9.63 -10.54
N LEU A 67 23.02 8.33 -10.58
CA LEU A 67 22.95 7.46 -9.42
C LEU A 67 23.91 7.90 -8.30
N ARG A 68 25.16 8.26 -8.64
CA ARG A 68 26.13 8.80 -7.64
C ARG A 68 25.59 10.06 -6.98
N LYS A 69 24.94 10.95 -7.75
CA LYS A 69 24.30 12.16 -7.21
C LYS A 69 23.12 11.80 -6.30
N ALA A 70 22.26 10.86 -6.71
CA ALA A 70 21.13 10.39 -5.90
C ALA A 70 21.62 9.81 -4.56
N LEU A 71 22.64 8.93 -4.59
CA LEU A 71 23.29 8.38 -3.39
C LEU A 71 23.87 9.47 -2.48
N HIS A 72 24.57 10.45 -3.07
CA HIS A 72 25.14 11.56 -2.30
C HIS A 72 24.07 12.36 -1.56
N PHE A 73 22.99 12.76 -2.25
CA PHE A 73 21.92 13.54 -1.62
C PHE A 73 21.11 12.70 -0.63
N ALA A 74 20.88 11.41 -0.89
CA ALA A 74 20.22 10.52 0.05
C ALA A 74 21.04 10.38 1.35
N ARG A 75 22.35 10.14 1.27
CA ARG A 75 23.25 10.10 2.44
C ARG A 75 23.23 11.41 3.22
N ARG A 76 23.24 12.53 2.51
CA ARG A 76 23.18 13.86 3.15
C ARG A 76 21.86 14.07 3.89
N ALA A 77 20.74 13.62 3.34
CA ALA A 77 19.42 13.70 3.99
C ALA A 77 19.36 12.81 5.24
N LEU A 78 19.93 11.60 5.15
CA LEU A 78 20.00 10.67 6.28
C LEU A 78 20.96 11.15 7.39
N GLY A 79 21.89 12.05 7.08
CA GLY A 79 22.86 12.57 8.04
C GLY A 79 24.01 11.62 8.42
N GLU A 80 23.85 10.32 8.17
CA GLU A 80 24.80 9.27 8.50
C GLU A 80 25.18 8.48 7.21
N HIS A 81 26.48 8.41 6.95
CA HIS A 81 26.98 7.81 5.69
C HIS A 81 26.85 6.28 5.63
N ASP A 82 26.78 5.61 6.78
CA ASP A 82 26.67 4.15 6.91
C ASP A 82 25.24 3.62 6.74
N LEU A 83 24.23 4.50 6.87
CA LEU A 83 22.81 4.15 6.61
C LEU A 83 22.52 3.85 5.13
N LEU A 84 23.36 4.30 4.21
CA LEU A 84 23.21 4.02 2.79
C LEU A 84 24.58 3.71 2.19
N THR A 85 24.85 2.44 1.98
CA THR A 85 26.16 1.99 1.49
C THR A 85 26.08 1.46 0.07
N LEU A 86 27.18 1.58 -0.66
CA LEU A 86 27.40 0.91 -1.95
C LEU A 86 28.67 0.09 -1.83
N LYS A 87 28.54 -1.24 -1.91
CA LYS A 87 29.64 -2.18 -1.82
C LYS A 87 29.44 -3.31 -2.82
N ASN A 88 30.48 -3.61 -3.61
CA ASN A 88 30.43 -4.65 -4.66
C ASN A 88 29.19 -4.51 -5.57
N ASP A 89 28.94 -3.29 -6.06
CA ASP A 89 27.80 -2.93 -6.90
C ASP A 89 26.40 -3.15 -6.28
N ILE A 90 26.33 -3.45 -5.00
CA ILE A 90 25.08 -3.55 -4.24
C ILE A 90 24.90 -2.31 -3.38
N ILE A 91 23.75 -1.68 -3.51
CA ILE A 91 23.28 -0.59 -2.65
C ILE A 91 22.49 -1.23 -1.51
N LEU A 92 22.83 -0.88 -0.26
CA LEU A 92 22.17 -1.37 0.95
C LEU A 92 21.65 -0.22 1.78
N LEU A 93 20.45 -0.39 2.33
CA LEU A 93 19.82 0.53 3.26
C LEU A 93 19.97 0.01 4.68
N ALA A 94 20.43 0.88 5.58
CA ALA A 94 20.58 0.68 7.02
C ALA A 94 21.31 -0.62 7.43
N PRO A 95 22.45 -1.01 6.78
CA PRO A 95 23.14 -2.26 7.13
C PRO A 95 23.67 -2.19 8.58
N GLY A 96 23.26 -3.17 9.41
CA GLY A 96 23.67 -3.24 10.81
C GLY A 96 22.91 -2.31 11.75
N HIS A 97 21.87 -1.62 11.29
CA HIS A 97 20.97 -0.78 12.08
C HIS A 97 19.60 -1.42 12.25
N GLU A 98 18.85 -0.98 13.26
CA GLU A 98 17.45 -1.39 13.42
C GLU A 98 16.61 -0.66 12.37
N LEU A 99 16.04 -1.42 11.43
CA LEU A 99 15.20 -0.88 10.36
C LEU A 99 13.76 -1.37 10.55
N GLN A 100 12.81 -0.44 10.57
CA GLN A 100 11.38 -0.72 10.63
C GLN A 100 10.68 -0.08 9.44
N ILE A 101 9.94 -0.88 8.69
CA ILE A 101 9.16 -0.43 7.54
C ILE A 101 7.70 -0.81 7.77
N ASP A 102 6.80 0.16 7.68
CA ASP A 102 5.38 -0.02 7.96
C ASP A 102 4.73 -1.07 7.05
N VAL A 103 5.15 -1.14 5.78
CA VAL A 103 4.70 -2.17 4.82
C VAL A 103 5.03 -3.59 5.31
N GLU A 104 6.23 -3.83 5.82
CA GLU A 104 6.63 -5.16 6.32
C GLU A 104 5.91 -5.52 7.61
N MET A 105 5.73 -4.53 8.48
CA MET A 105 4.94 -4.70 9.70
C MET A 105 3.49 -5.04 9.37
N PHE A 106 2.90 -4.35 8.40
CA PHE A 106 1.54 -4.64 7.93
C PHE A 106 1.45 -6.04 7.33
N ASP A 107 2.34 -6.42 6.40
CA ASP A 107 2.36 -7.74 5.77
C ASP A 107 2.41 -8.88 6.79
N THR A 108 3.35 -8.78 7.72
CA THR A 108 3.56 -9.80 8.74
C THR A 108 2.33 -9.93 9.64
N ALA A 109 1.84 -8.81 10.17
CA ALA A 109 0.68 -8.79 11.04
C ALA A 109 -0.60 -9.23 10.33
N ALA A 110 -0.78 -8.83 9.05
CA ALA A 110 -1.95 -9.19 8.25
C ALA A 110 -1.98 -10.69 7.95
N THR A 111 -0.85 -11.25 7.53
CA THR A 111 -0.73 -12.68 7.26
C THR A 111 -1.03 -13.50 8.50
N GLU A 112 -0.52 -13.10 9.65
CA GLU A 112 -0.77 -13.76 10.92
C GLU A 112 -2.24 -13.65 11.35
N ALA A 113 -2.83 -12.45 11.27
CA ALA A 113 -4.23 -12.22 11.64
C ALA A 113 -5.20 -13.04 10.79
N LEU A 114 -4.97 -13.09 9.46
CA LEU A 114 -5.77 -13.87 8.54
C LEU A 114 -5.65 -15.37 8.78
N ARG A 115 -4.45 -15.85 9.12
CA ARG A 115 -4.23 -17.28 9.43
C ARG A 115 -5.01 -17.70 10.68
N HIS A 116 -5.12 -16.83 11.68
CA HIS A 116 -5.88 -17.11 12.90
C HIS A 116 -7.39 -16.92 12.75
N GLY A 117 -7.84 -16.17 11.75
CA GLY A 117 -9.24 -15.96 11.42
C GLY A 117 -10.04 -15.23 12.52
N ASN A 118 -9.37 -14.47 13.39
CA ASN A 118 -10.04 -13.70 14.46
C ASN A 118 -10.46 -12.33 13.94
N PRO A 119 -11.78 -12.02 13.82
CA PRO A 119 -12.27 -10.76 13.25
C PRO A 119 -11.77 -9.51 14.02
N VAL A 120 -11.69 -9.56 15.33
CA VAL A 120 -11.21 -8.44 16.15
C VAL A 120 -9.74 -8.16 15.87
N ARG A 121 -8.92 -9.21 15.74
CA ARG A 121 -7.51 -9.07 15.38
C ARG A 121 -7.34 -8.55 13.98
N CYS A 122 -8.13 -9.04 13.01
CA CYS A 122 -8.13 -8.53 11.64
C CYS A 122 -8.51 -7.03 11.60
N ALA A 123 -9.51 -6.61 12.38
CA ALA A 123 -9.90 -5.20 12.48
C ALA A 123 -8.77 -4.32 13.05
N GLN A 124 -8.06 -4.78 14.07
CA GLN A 124 -6.91 -4.07 14.65
C GLN A 124 -5.79 -3.90 13.63
N VAL A 125 -5.44 -4.98 12.93
CA VAL A 125 -4.36 -4.98 11.92
C VAL A 125 -4.74 -4.19 10.68
N ALA A 126 -6.01 -4.17 10.28
CA ALA A 126 -6.49 -3.29 9.21
C ALA A 126 -6.18 -1.81 9.50
N GLY A 127 -6.11 -1.41 10.77
CA GLY A 127 -5.69 -0.06 11.18
C GLY A 127 -4.22 0.28 10.90
N TYR A 128 -3.37 -0.71 10.58
CA TYR A 128 -1.97 -0.45 10.16
C TYR A 128 -1.88 0.03 8.71
N TYR A 129 -2.89 -0.26 7.90
CA TYR A 129 -2.99 0.26 6.54
C TYR A 129 -3.50 1.70 6.57
N ARG A 130 -2.58 2.66 6.70
CA ARG A 130 -2.90 4.09 6.87
C ARG A 130 -3.32 4.78 5.58
N GLY A 131 -3.21 4.10 4.45
CA GLY A 131 -3.51 4.59 3.10
C GLY A 131 -2.76 3.80 2.05
N GLU A 132 -2.94 4.17 0.79
CA GLU A 132 -2.23 3.53 -0.32
C GLU A 132 -0.71 3.64 -0.20
N LEU A 133 -0.03 2.66 -0.79
CA LEU A 133 1.43 2.68 -0.88
C LEU A 133 1.88 3.85 -1.76
N LEU A 134 2.65 4.78 -1.18
CA LEU A 134 3.26 5.92 -1.87
C LEU A 134 2.26 6.68 -2.75
N PRO A 135 1.22 7.30 -2.18
CA PRO A 135 0.12 7.92 -2.95
C PRO A 135 0.59 9.08 -3.83
N ASP A 136 1.72 9.71 -3.51
CA ASP A 136 2.28 10.80 -4.32
C ASP A 136 3.08 10.28 -5.54
N ASP A 137 3.39 8.98 -5.59
CA ASP A 137 4.18 8.36 -6.66
C ASP A 137 3.29 7.60 -7.66
N ILE A 138 2.17 8.18 -8.09
CA ILE A 138 1.14 7.54 -8.93
C ILE A 138 1.63 7.12 -10.33
N TYR A 139 2.70 7.74 -10.84
CA TYR A 139 3.26 7.44 -12.16
C TYR A 139 4.50 6.53 -12.10
N VAL A 140 4.74 5.89 -10.96
CA VAL A 140 5.94 5.06 -10.75
C VAL A 140 5.58 3.59 -10.88
N GLU A 141 5.73 3.04 -12.10
CA GLU A 141 5.30 1.67 -12.47
C GLU A 141 5.86 0.55 -11.57
N TRP A 142 7.12 0.66 -11.09
CA TRP A 142 7.71 -0.36 -10.24
C TRP A 142 7.05 -0.51 -8.85
N VAL A 143 6.16 0.40 -8.48
CA VAL A 143 5.37 0.36 -7.23
C VAL A 143 4.02 -0.32 -7.43
N ASP A 144 3.48 -0.36 -8.66
CA ASP A 144 2.08 -0.70 -8.93
C ASP A 144 1.73 -2.13 -8.52
N GLU A 145 2.56 -3.10 -8.85
CA GLU A 145 2.33 -4.48 -8.43
C GLU A 145 2.26 -4.59 -6.89
N ARG A 146 3.18 -3.91 -6.20
CA ARG A 146 3.22 -3.94 -4.74
C ARG A 146 2.03 -3.21 -4.12
N ARG A 147 1.61 -2.10 -4.71
CA ARG A 147 0.41 -1.34 -4.31
C ARG A 147 -0.82 -2.22 -4.37
N GLU A 148 -1.01 -2.94 -5.49
CA GLU A 148 -2.16 -3.85 -5.65
C GLU A 148 -2.11 -5.03 -4.68
N GLN A 149 -0.96 -5.65 -4.45
CA GLN A 149 -0.80 -6.72 -3.44
C GLN A 149 -1.23 -6.26 -2.05
N LEU A 150 -0.81 -5.07 -1.62
CA LEU A 150 -1.16 -4.52 -0.31
C LEU A 150 -2.64 -4.15 -0.23
N ARG A 151 -3.22 -3.61 -1.30
CA ARG A 151 -4.64 -3.30 -1.42
C ARG A 151 -5.49 -4.57 -1.28
N GLN A 152 -5.12 -5.64 -1.97
CA GLN A 152 -5.79 -6.93 -1.86
C GLN A 152 -5.67 -7.54 -0.45
N LEU A 153 -4.49 -7.44 0.16
CA LEU A 153 -4.28 -7.91 1.52
C LEU A 153 -5.14 -7.14 2.53
N TYR A 154 -5.24 -5.83 2.36
CA TYR A 154 -6.13 -4.97 3.15
C TYR A 154 -7.61 -5.35 2.95
N ALA A 155 -8.06 -5.55 1.71
CA ALA A 155 -9.43 -6.00 1.42
C ALA A 155 -9.76 -7.34 2.10
N ARG A 156 -8.82 -8.30 2.11
CA ARG A 156 -8.98 -9.57 2.82
C ARG A 156 -9.14 -9.38 4.33
N LEU A 157 -8.38 -8.46 4.94
CA LEU A 157 -8.54 -8.13 6.37
C LEU A 157 -9.89 -7.51 6.66
N LEU A 158 -10.35 -6.56 5.83
CA LEU A 158 -11.66 -5.92 5.98
C LEU A 158 -12.78 -6.94 5.91
N ARG A 159 -12.71 -7.88 4.96
CA ARG A 159 -13.66 -8.99 4.82
C ARG A 159 -13.66 -9.88 6.04
N ALA A 160 -12.50 -10.34 6.49
CA ALA A 160 -12.36 -11.18 7.67
C ALA A 160 -12.78 -10.48 8.98
N ALA A 161 -12.71 -9.17 9.02
CA ALA A 161 -13.14 -8.32 10.13
C ALA A 161 -14.61 -7.88 10.04
N HIS A 162 -15.32 -8.23 8.95
CA HIS A 162 -16.69 -7.78 8.65
C HIS A 162 -16.83 -6.24 8.58
N LEU A 163 -15.79 -5.55 8.13
CA LEU A 163 -15.76 -4.09 7.98
C LEU A 163 -16.27 -3.69 6.59
N TRP A 164 -17.52 -4.03 6.32
CA TRP A 164 -18.13 -3.94 4.99
C TRP A 164 -18.17 -2.52 4.41
N ASP A 165 -18.44 -1.51 5.25
CA ASP A 165 -18.44 -0.11 4.79
C ASP A 165 -17.08 0.32 4.28
N LYS A 166 -15.98 -0.11 4.96
CA LYS A 166 -14.62 0.19 4.53
C LYS A 166 -14.25 -0.60 3.26
N LEU A 167 -14.75 -1.83 3.14
CA LEU A 167 -14.53 -2.63 1.96
C LEU A 167 -15.22 -2.02 0.74
N LEU A 168 -16.47 -1.54 0.87
CA LEU A 168 -17.16 -0.82 -0.20
C LEU A 168 -16.56 0.56 -0.51
N ALA A 169 -15.90 1.20 0.43
CA ALA A 169 -15.12 2.41 0.16
C ALA A 169 -13.86 2.12 -0.67
N LEU A 170 -13.27 0.91 -0.50
CA LEU A 170 -12.12 0.44 -1.26
C LEU A 170 -12.51 -0.11 -2.64
N ASP A 171 -13.58 -0.90 -2.68
CA ASP A 171 -14.17 -1.49 -3.89
C ASP A 171 -15.69 -1.37 -3.85
N PRO A 172 -16.26 -0.35 -4.51
CA PRO A 172 -17.71 -0.14 -4.55
C PRO A 172 -18.49 -1.23 -5.29
N THR A 173 -17.81 -2.13 -6.01
CA THR A 173 -18.42 -3.23 -6.77
C THR A 173 -18.38 -4.58 -6.03
N ASP A 174 -17.85 -4.61 -4.79
CA ASP A 174 -17.79 -5.82 -3.98
C ASP A 174 -19.19 -6.27 -3.55
N GLU A 175 -19.75 -7.26 -4.27
CA GLU A 175 -21.09 -7.76 -4.02
C GLU A 175 -21.24 -8.50 -2.69
N GLU A 176 -20.18 -9.11 -2.17
CA GLU A 176 -20.22 -9.78 -0.85
C GLU A 176 -20.47 -8.76 0.26
N ALA A 177 -19.70 -7.66 0.25
CA ALA A 177 -19.89 -6.57 1.20
C ALA A 177 -21.27 -5.92 1.08
N GLN A 178 -21.73 -5.71 -0.16
CA GLN A 178 -23.05 -5.14 -0.40
C GLN A 178 -24.17 -6.06 0.09
N CYS A 179 -24.07 -7.37 -0.16
CA CYS A 179 -25.01 -8.38 0.34
C CYS A 179 -25.06 -8.37 1.88
N ALA A 180 -23.90 -8.31 2.54
CA ALA A 180 -23.84 -8.28 4.00
C ALA A 180 -24.56 -7.05 4.58
N LEU A 181 -24.37 -5.87 4.00
CA LEU A 181 -25.05 -4.64 4.44
C LEU A 181 -26.54 -4.68 4.12
N MET A 182 -26.92 -5.13 2.93
CA MET A 182 -28.33 -5.30 2.56
C MET A 182 -29.05 -6.30 3.49
N GLN A 183 -28.39 -7.42 3.84
CA GLN A 183 -28.97 -8.41 4.77
C GLN A 183 -29.14 -7.80 6.16
N ALA A 184 -28.15 -7.08 6.67
CA ALA A 184 -28.25 -6.38 7.97
C ALA A 184 -29.40 -5.35 7.97
N ALA A 185 -29.58 -4.60 6.88
CA ALA A 185 -30.69 -3.66 6.73
C ALA A 185 -32.06 -4.38 6.68
N LEU A 186 -32.13 -5.55 5.99
CA LEU A 186 -33.33 -6.38 5.93
C LEU A 186 -33.71 -6.93 7.31
N ASP A 187 -32.72 -7.43 8.05
CA ASP A 187 -32.91 -7.99 9.40
C ASP A 187 -33.38 -6.90 10.40
N ALA A 188 -32.93 -5.66 10.19
CA ALA A 188 -33.40 -4.50 10.92
C ALA A 188 -34.79 -3.97 10.47
N GLY A 189 -35.42 -4.61 9.46
CA GLY A 189 -36.73 -4.21 8.93
C GLY A 189 -36.66 -3.00 7.99
N ASN A 190 -35.46 -2.53 7.61
CA ASN A 190 -35.27 -1.33 6.80
C ASN A 190 -35.29 -1.66 5.29
N ARG A 191 -36.45 -2.13 4.80
CA ARG A 191 -36.64 -2.52 3.39
C ARG A 191 -36.28 -1.41 2.40
N GLY A 192 -36.61 -0.15 2.73
CA GLY A 192 -36.32 0.99 1.87
C GLY A 192 -34.81 1.21 1.66
N GLU A 193 -33.98 0.89 2.65
CA GLU A 193 -32.54 0.95 2.51
C GLU A 193 -32.01 -0.15 1.62
N VAL A 194 -32.51 -1.39 1.75
CA VAL A 194 -32.16 -2.52 0.88
C VAL A 194 -32.40 -2.16 -0.58
N ILE A 195 -33.57 -1.59 -0.89
CA ILE A 195 -33.94 -1.18 -2.26
C ILE A 195 -32.96 -0.14 -2.80
N ARG A 196 -32.64 0.89 -2.01
CA ARG A 196 -31.68 1.94 -2.42
C ARG A 196 -30.27 1.41 -2.63
N GLN A 197 -29.82 0.51 -1.75
CA GLN A 197 -28.50 -0.12 -1.85
C GLN A 197 -28.38 -0.99 -3.09
N PHE A 198 -29.39 -1.81 -3.39
CA PHE A 198 -29.43 -2.64 -4.58
C PHE A 198 -29.42 -1.83 -5.88
N GLN A 199 -30.20 -0.74 -5.95
CA GLN A 199 -30.23 0.14 -7.11
C GLN A 199 -28.84 0.76 -7.37
N ARG A 200 -28.19 1.25 -6.32
CA ARG A 200 -26.81 1.79 -6.42
C ARG A 200 -25.81 0.74 -6.88
N LEU A 201 -25.93 -0.49 -6.39
CA LEU A 201 -25.09 -1.60 -6.82
C LEU A 201 -25.27 -1.90 -8.32
N CYS A 202 -26.52 -2.04 -8.78
CA CYS A 202 -26.82 -2.29 -10.20
C CYS A 202 -26.24 -1.20 -11.11
N GLU A 203 -26.36 0.06 -10.72
CA GLU A 203 -25.82 1.18 -11.49
C GLU A 203 -24.30 1.12 -11.58
N ARG A 204 -23.60 0.86 -10.48
CA ARG A 204 -22.14 0.73 -10.44
C ARG A 204 -21.64 -0.46 -11.25
N LEU A 205 -22.21 -1.66 -11.04
CA LEU A 205 -21.82 -2.85 -11.78
C LEU A 205 -21.99 -2.64 -13.29
N ARG A 206 -23.06 -1.97 -13.71
CA ARG A 206 -23.26 -1.66 -15.12
C ARG A 206 -22.27 -0.64 -15.67
N THR A 207 -21.97 0.40 -14.88
CA THR A 207 -21.11 1.51 -15.32
C THR A 207 -19.64 1.10 -15.32
N ASP A 208 -19.17 0.42 -14.27
CA ASP A 208 -17.77 0.14 -14.04
C ASP A 208 -17.31 -1.18 -14.66
N LEU A 209 -18.21 -2.20 -14.70
CA LEU A 209 -17.89 -3.55 -15.14
C LEU A 209 -18.72 -4.04 -16.34
N GLY A 210 -19.81 -3.34 -16.70
CA GLY A 210 -20.70 -3.74 -17.79
C GLY A 210 -21.53 -5.01 -17.49
N VAL A 211 -21.70 -5.38 -16.21
CA VAL A 211 -22.42 -6.59 -15.78
C VAL A 211 -23.63 -6.26 -14.94
N GLY A 212 -24.52 -7.25 -14.76
CA GLY A 212 -25.65 -7.16 -13.81
C GLY A 212 -25.28 -7.78 -12.45
N PRO A 213 -26.14 -7.57 -11.42
CA PRO A 213 -25.92 -8.10 -10.08
C PRO A 213 -25.99 -9.63 -10.05
N ALA A 214 -25.25 -10.24 -9.13
CA ALA A 214 -25.30 -11.67 -8.89
C ALA A 214 -26.65 -12.10 -8.31
N ALA A 215 -26.95 -13.41 -8.43
CA ALA A 215 -28.19 -13.98 -7.91
C ALA A 215 -28.36 -13.78 -6.39
N ALA A 216 -27.27 -13.78 -5.62
CA ALA A 216 -27.31 -13.55 -4.18
C ALA A 216 -27.80 -12.14 -3.83
N SER A 217 -27.29 -11.11 -4.53
CA SER A 217 -27.70 -9.71 -4.37
C SER A 217 -29.18 -9.53 -4.73
N SER A 218 -29.60 -10.15 -5.85
CA SER A 218 -31.00 -10.10 -6.32
C SER A 218 -31.98 -10.78 -5.34
N ALA A 219 -31.59 -11.92 -4.76
CA ALA A 219 -32.42 -12.65 -3.80
C ALA A 219 -32.68 -11.86 -2.50
N ILE A 220 -31.70 -11.05 -2.03
CA ILE A 220 -31.92 -10.19 -0.87
C ILE A 220 -32.89 -9.03 -1.21
N TYR A 221 -32.74 -8.46 -2.40
CA TYR A 221 -33.63 -7.42 -2.89
C TYR A 221 -35.09 -7.91 -3.04
N GLU A 222 -35.30 -9.10 -3.62
CA GLU A 222 -36.66 -9.69 -3.76
C GLU A 222 -37.36 -9.91 -2.41
N ARG A 223 -36.60 -10.27 -1.37
CA ARG A 223 -37.13 -10.39 0.00
C ARG A 223 -37.52 -9.04 0.63
N ALA A 224 -37.03 -7.94 0.10
CA ALA A 224 -37.36 -6.58 0.58
C ALA A 224 -38.60 -5.98 -0.11
N LEU A 225 -39.02 -6.54 -1.24
CA LEU A 225 -40.27 -6.15 -1.94
C LEU A 225 -41.51 -6.71 -1.21
#